data_88fd692d944900436b688cb21ac0ffce
#
_entry.id   88fd692d944900436b688cb21ac0ffce
#
_cell.length_a   1.000
_cell.length_b   1.000
_cell.length_c   1.000
_cell.angle_alpha   90.00
_cell.angle_beta   90.00
_cell.angle_gamma   90.00
#
_symmetry.space_group_name_H-M   'P 1'
#
loop_
_entity.id
_entity.type
_entity.pdbx_description
1 polymer ?
#
loop_
_entity_poly.entity_id
_entity_poly.type
_entity_poly.pdbx_seq_one_letter_code
_entity_poly.pdbx_strand_id
1 'polypeptide(L)'
;MSKAAITPLLKFEIVEIIKANVFPTYANTYLCIGRPTRWGDDADPELATEIEDVVYSTNYINQTFRDMIAMKRVAAADTALVVPRVDWVTGTRYDEYRDGLELFSHTDKLTLGGTVNASANLITTNTAVFTGSISVGNTITLNAESRQVVGVNATHIVVNTNFTYAVLDGTVVRTDNTYPHFANTFYVRNSKDQVFKCLHNGADNGVGLQSTIEPTIDIDGQLPENPWISTSDGYKWKYLYTIPYGLKQKFFTRTWMPVVDDNAVVAGSTSGRIDIVEIHDGGTGYFLDNGESGNVSSLSIITIEGDGVGAVATARIASGVITEVNILNGGSGYTYAEVVVNDPDQLPTGNLANLVASISPPGGHGFNPRKELGCYSVMTSVDFVGTETDTIPVGTDVVPFDFRQIVLLRDPMLANGIFANGSVYRTTTKLSLTDPGTSNYTNDETVYIGTSEEDSTFTATVVNWDPNTNELFVNNIRGEPTIGSTLTGGVSAATSTVLGVEDPTVALFTGDLLYIENRDKIVRDADQTEQIRLVLSF
;
A
#
# COMPACT_ATOMS: atom_id res chain seq x y z
N MET A 1 -17.74 17.96 -19.88
CA MET A 1 -16.32 17.92 -19.52
C MET A 1 -15.83 16.50 -19.74
N SER A 2 -14.80 16.30 -20.55
CA SER A 2 -14.19 14.99 -20.74
C SER A 2 -13.51 14.57 -19.42
N LYS A 3 -13.86 13.40 -18.89
CA LYS A 3 -13.17 12.85 -17.72
C LYS A 3 -11.84 12.25 -18.19
N ALA A 4 -10.72 12.79 -17.73
CA ALA A 4 -9.41 12.18 -17.92
C ALA A 4 -9.26 10.97 -17.00
N ALA A 5 -8.69 9.88 -17.52
CA ALA A 5 -8.35 8.70 -16.72
C ALA A 5 -6.84 8.52 -16.72
N ILE A 6 -6.27 8.35 -15.52
CA ILE A 6 -4.88 7.93 -15.36
C ILE A 6 -4.86 6.40 -15.44
N THR A 7 -4.10 5.88 -16.41
CA THR A 7 -4.01 4.43 -16.61
C THR A 7 -3.17 3.77 -15.50
N PRO A 8 -3.42 2.49 -15.20
CA PRO A 8 -2.59 1.72 -14.25
C PRO A 8 -1.09 1.72 -14.60
N LEU A 9 -0.77 1.65 -15.89
CA LEU A 9 0.60 1.75 -16.35
C LEU A 9 1.24 3.08 -15.96
N LEU A 10 0.54 4.20 -16.15
CA LEU A 10 1.05 5.51 -15.76
C LEU A 10 1.22 5.63 -14.24
N LYS A 11 0.30 5.07 -13.46
CA LYS A 11 0.44 5.03 -11.99
C LYS A 11 1.68 4.25 -11.57
N PHE A 12 1.91 3.09 -12.16
CA PHE A 12 3.09 2.27 -11.90
C PHE A 12 4.39 3.02 -12.24
N GLU A 13 4.46 3.65 -13.43
CA GLU A 13 5.61 4.45 -13.83
C GLU A 13 5.86 5.64 -12.88
N ILE A 14 4.81 6.31 -12.42
CA ILE A 14 4.92 7.39 -11.43
C ILE A 14 5.55 6.89 -10.13
N VAL A 15 5.10 5.74 -9.62
CA VAL A 15 5.62 5.17 -8.37
C VAL A 15 7.09 4.76 -8.50
N GLU A 16 7.48 4.14 -9.61
CA GLU A 16 8.88 3.79 -9.89
C GLU A 16 9.76 5.04 -10.01
N ILE A 17 9.29 6.07 -10.70
CA ILE A 17 9.98 7.37 -10.82
C ILE A 17 10.12 8.02 -9.45
N ILE A 18 9.07 8.04 -8.64
CA ILE A 18 9.14 8.62 -7.30
C ILE A 18 10.10 7.85 -6.42
N LYS A 19 10.03 6.51 -6.41
CA LYS A 19 10.97 5.70 -5.66
C LYS A 19 12.41 5.96 -6.08
N ALA A 20 12.68 6.10 -7.38
CA ALA A 20 14.02 6.33 -7.89
C ALA A 20 14.53 7.75 -7.64
N ASN A 21 13.68 8.78 -7.76
CA ASN A 21 14.08 10.18 -7.76
C ASN A 21 13.90 10.88 -6.40
N VAL A 22 12.93 10.44 -5.61
CA VAL A 22 12.68 11.02 -4.27
C VAL A 22 13.48 10.31 -3.20
N PHE A 23 13.68 8.99 -3.34
CA PHE A 23 14.40 8.18 -2.37
C PHE A 23 15.75 7.73 -2.94
N PRO A 24 16.75 7.64 -2.16
CA PRO A 24 18.17 7.91 -2.05
C PRO A 24 19.06 7.75 -3.29
N THR A 25 18.56 7.55 -4.48
CA THR A 25 19.46 7.40 -5.65
C THR A 25 19.93 8.75 -6.17
N TYR A 26 19.07 9.77 -6.16
CA TYR A 26 19.36 11.09 -6.75
C TYR A 26 19.08 12.28 -5.82
N ALA A 27 18.43 12.05 -4.68
CA ALA A 27 18.08 13.09 -3.72
C ALA A 27 18.42 12.69 -2.29
N ASN A 28 18.62 13.66 -1.41
CA ASN A 28 18.75 13.45 0.02
C ASN A 28 17.40 13.73 0.68
N THR A 29 16.59 12.72 0.84
CA THR A 29 15.28 12.85 1.47
C THR A 29 15.37 12.50 2.94
N TYR A 30 14.73 13.31 3.77
CA TYR A 30 14.69 13.20 5.22
C TYR A 30 13.25 13.05 5.72
N LEU A 31 13.07 12.18 6.67
CA LEU A 31 11.88 12.15 7.49
C LEU A 31 12.14 13.02 8.72
N CYS A 32 11.31 14.04 8.89
CA CYS A 32 11.45 15.01 9.97
C CYS A 32 10.32 14.81 10.98
N ILE A 33 10.64 15.01 12.26
CA ILE A 33 9.66 15.14 13.33
C ILE A 33 9.57 16.62 13.72
N GLY A 34 8.37 17.06 14.06
CA GLY A 34 8.14 18.47 14.33
C GLY A 34 6.91 18.74 15.19
N ARG A 35 6.62 20.01 15.42
CA ARG A 35 5.52 20.52 16.22
C ARG A 35 5.53 19.96 17.65
N PRO A 36 6.37 20.50 18.54
CA PRO A 36 6.31 20.20 19.96
C PRO A 36 5.05 20.78 20.61
N THR A 37 4.53 21.90 20.06
CA THR A 37 3.39 22.63 20.61
C THR A 37 2.06 21.93 20.40
N ARG A 38 1.17 22.02 21.39
CA ARG A 38 -0.16 21.39 21.36
C ARG A 38 -1.04 21.95 20.25
N TRP A 39 -1.91 21.09 19.72
CA TRP A 39 -3.07 21.54 18.95
C TRP A 39 -4.07 22.23 19.88
N GLY A 40 -5.01 22.96 19.33
CA GLY A 40 -6.17 23.47 20.09
C GLY A 40 -6.91 22.33 20.78
N ASP A 41 -7.03 21.20 20.10
CA ASP A 41 -7.43 19.90 20.66
C ASP A 41 -6.43 18.83 20.13
N ASP A 42 -5.65 18.21 21.02
CA ASP A 42 -4.68 17.17 20.65
C ASP A 42 -5.36 15.88 20.13
N ALA A 43 -6.63 15.66 20.45
CA ALA A 43 -7.40 14.52 19.94
C ALA A 43 -8.00 14.77 18.54
N ASP A 44 -8.03 16.03 18.10
CA ASP A 44 -8.48 16.44 16.77
C ASP A 44 -7.45 17.40 16.15
N PRO A 45 -6.31 16.87 15.70
CA PRO A 45 -5.27 17.67 15.04
C PRO A 45 -5.84 18.30 13.77
N GLU A 46 -5.41 19.53 13.47
CA GLU A 46 -5.77 20.19 12.22
C GLU A 46 -5.46 19.27 11.03
N LEU A 47 -6.46 18.98 10.21
CA LEU A 47 -6.29 18.13 9.06
C LEU A 47 -5.36 18.82 8.05
N ALA A 48 -4.38 18.07 7.55
CA ALA A 48 -3.49 18.57 6.49
C ALA A 48 -4.26 18.91 5.20
N THR A 49 -5.48 18.38 5.04
CA THR A 49 -6.39 18.70 3.92
C THR A 49 -6.99 20.10 3.98
N GLU A 50 -7.09 20.70 5.16
CA GLU A 50 -7.45 22.13 5.29
C GLU A 50 -6.33 23.03 4.78
N ILE A 51 -5.16 22.47 4.58
CA ILE A 51 -4.00 23.09 3.97
C ILE A 51 -4.17 23.27 2.45
N GLU A 52 -5.09 22.56 1.78
CA GLU A 52 -5.25 22.71 0.32
C GLU A 52 -5.65 24.15 -0.08
N ASP A 53 -6.40 24.85 0.75
CA ASP A 53 -6.67 26.28 0.57
C ASP A 53 -5.56 27.17 1.16
N VAL A 54 -4.69 26.65 2.01
CA VAL A 54 -3.62 27.34 2.75
C VAL A 54 -2.21 26.87 2.31
N VAL A 55 -2.09 25.81 1.55
CA VAL A 55 -0.81 25.20 1.07
C VAL A 55 0.09 26.19 0.35
N TYR A 56 -0.48 27.23 -0.21
CA TYR A 56 0.25 28.37 -0.76
C TYR A 56 0.41 29.51 0.26
N SER A 57 -0.08 29.36 1.48
CA SER A 57 0.24 30.32 2.54
C SER A 57 1.68 30.06 2.98
N THR A 58 2.53 30.96 2.57
CA THR A 58 3.94 31.06 3.02
C THR A 58 4.06 30.94 4.55
N ASN A 59 3.02 31.32 5.29
CA ASN A 59 2.98 31.24 6.75
C ASN A 59 2.96 29.81 7.28
N TYR A 60 2.15 28.92 6.70
CA TYR A 60 2.08 27.53 7.16
C TYR A 60 3.38 26.76 6.89
N ILE A 61 3.91 26.90 5.68
CA ILE A 61 5.22 26.31 5.30
C ILE A 61 6.32 26.82 6.21
N ASN A 62 6.37 28.12 6.46
CA ASN A 62 7.35 28.72 7.36
C ASN A 62 7.17 28.21 8.80
N GLN A 63 5.93 28.03 9.26
CA GLN A 63 5.68 27.46 10.58
C GLN A 63 6.15 26.02 10.67
N THR A 64 5.87 25.19 9.65
CA THR A 64 6.37 23.80 9.58
C THR A 64 7.91 23.76 9.70
N PHE A 65 8.62 24.63 9.00
CA PHE A 65 10.08 24.70 9.13
C PHE A 65 10.54 25.14 10.54
N ARG A 66 9.85 26.10 11.15
CA ARG A 66 10.17 26.57 12.52
C ARG A 66 9.90 25.50 13.56
N ASP A 67 8.86 24.69 13.33
CA ASP A 67 8.41 23.65 14.26
C ASP A 67 9.20 22.35 14.12
N MET A 68 10.08 22.21 13.10
CA MET A 68 10.93 21.03 12.97
C MET A 68 11.86 20.90 14.17
N ILE A 69 12.03 19.68 14.64
CA ILE A 69 12.84 19.33 15.82
C ILE A 69 14.11 18.61 15.38
N ALA A 70 13.95 17.59 14.56
CA ALA A 70 15.03 16.76 14.05
C ALA A 70 14.64 16.12 12.73
N MET A 71 15.63 15.70 11.96
CA MET A 71 15.42 14.98 10.71
C MET A 71 16.39 13.82 10.57
N LYS A 72 15.88 12.71 10.03
CA LYS A 72 16.65 11.50 9.75
C LYS A 72 16.56 11.13 8.28
N ARG A 73 17.72 10.83 7.69
CA ARG A 73 17.81 10.48 6.27
C ARG A 73 17.08 9.16 5.99
N VAL A 74 16.26 9.16 4.96
CA VAL A 74 15.62 7.96 4.44
C VAL A 74 16.65 7.24 3.56
N ALA A 75 17.14 6.08 3.98
CA ALA A 75 18.07 5.28 3.20
C ALA A 75 17.30 4.41 2.17
N ALA A 76 18.01 3.87 1.15
CA ALA A 76 17.42 2.96 0.18
C ALA A 76 16.78 1.73 0.84
N ALA A 77 17.40 1.22 1.90
CA ALA A 77 16.90 0.10 2.68
C ALA A 77 15.67 0.43 3.55
N ASP A 78 15.30 1.71 3.62
CA ASP A 78 14.13 2.19 4.35
C ASP A 78 12.94 2.45 3.42
N THR A 79 13.02 2.04 2.16
CA THR A 79 11.96 2.20 1.16
C THR A 79 11.64 0.88 0.47
N ALA A 80 10.36 0.60 0.30
CA ALA A 80 9.88 -0.53 -0.47
C ALA A 80 8.63 -0.18 -1.28
N LEU A 81 8.47 -0.82 -2.41
CA LEU A 81 7.19 -0.85 -3.10
C LEU A 81 6.28 -1.83 -2.39
N VAL A 82 5.04 -1.44 -2.18
CA VAL A 82 4.06 -2.21 -1.43
C VAL A 82 2.73 -2.33 -2.16
N VAL A 83 2.04 -3.42 -1.89
CA VAL A 83 0.66 -3.66 -2.33
C VAL A 83 -0.22 -3.95 -1.11
N PRO A 84 -1.55 -3.82 -1.22
CA PRO A 84 -2.45 -4.25 -0.17
C PRO A 84 -2.17 -5.71 0.23
N ARG A 85 -2.13 -5.95 1.54
CA ARG A 85 -1.94 -7.30 2.06
C ARG A 85 -3.21 -8.12 1.91
N VAL A 86 -3.09 -9.25 1.25
CA VAL A 86 -4.16 -10.24 1.13
C VAL A 86 -3.63 -11.59 1.58
N ASP A 87 -4.06 -12.01 2.75
CA ASP A 87 -3.76 -13.35 3.24
C ASP A 87 -4.75 -14.35 2.63
N TRP A 88 -4.27 -15.52 2.25
CA TRP A 88 -5.14 -16.59 1.83
C TRP A 88 -6.07 -17.04 2.97
N VAL A 89 -7.34 -17.21 2.66
CA VAL A 89 -8.36 -17.65 3.62
C VAL A 89 -9.20 -18.76 2.95
N THR A 90 -9.34 -19.87 3.64
CA THR A 90 -10.17 -20.99 3.16
C THR A 90 -11.62 -20.57 2.94
N GLY A 91 -12.24 -21.07 1.88
CA GLY A 91 -13.62 -20.75 1.54
C GLY A 91 -13.82 -19.41 0.82
N THR A 92 -12.73 -18.67 0.57
CA THR A 92 -12.76 -17.43 -0.21
C THR A 92 -12.72 -17.72 -1.70
N ARG A 93 -13.41 -16.90 -2.50
CA ARG A 93 -13.29 -16.87 -3.95
C ARG A 93 -12.30 -15.82 -4.35
N TYR A 94 -11.34 -16.19 -5.22
CA TYR A 94 -10.36 -15.27 -5.77
C TYR A 94 -10.62 -15.08 -7.27
N ASP A 95 -10.34 -13.89 -7.76
CA ASP A 95 -10.44 -13.59 -9.18
C ASP A 95 -9.23 -14.13 -9.94
N GLU A 96 -9.40 -14.30 -11.23
CA GLU A 96 -8.31 -14.62 -12.14
C GLU A 96 -7.55 -13.36 -12.50
N TYR A 97 -6.24 -13.49 -12.63
CA TYR A 97 -5.41 -12.42 -13.18
C TYR A 97 -5.71 -12.26 -14.68
N ARG A 98 -5.92 -11.02 -15.10
CA ARG A 98 -6.07 -10.67 -16.51
C ARG A 98 -5.18 -9.48 -16.84
N ASP A 99 -4.33 -9.60 -17.87
CA ASP A 99 -3.40 -8.54 -18.23
C ASP A 99 -4.14 -7.34 -18.88
N GLY A 100 -3.84 -6.17 -18.38
CA GLY A 100 -4.15 -4.89 -19.04
C GLY A 100 -5.58 -4.36 -18.96
N LEU A 101 -6.60 -5.15 -18.64
CA LEU A 101 -7.99 -4.69 -18.66
C LEU A 101 -8.60 -4.43 -17.28
N GLU A 102 -8.09 -5.02 -16.22
CA GLU A 102 -8.84 -5.12 -14.96
C GLU A 102 -8.20 -4.48 -13.75
N LEU A 103 -7.08 -3.82 -13.95
CA LEU A 103 -6.59 -2.83 -13.02
C LEU A 103 -7.41 -1.53 -13.11
N PHE A 104 -8.43 -1.48 -13.96
CA PHE A 104 -9.41 -0.40 -14.00
C PHE A 104 -10.59 -0.74 -13.08
N SER A 105 -10.91 0.16 -12.19
CA SER A 105 -12.08 0.06 -11.34
C SER A 105 -13.35 -0.01 -12.21
N HIS A 106 -13.97 -1.17 -12.30
CA HIS A 106 -15.36 -1.26 -12.74
C HIS A 106 -16.26 -0.90 -11.56
N THR A 107 -16.81 0.29 -11.60
CA THR A 107 -17.88 0.68 -10.68
C THR A 107 -19.20 0.51 -11.41
N ASP A 108 -19.82 -0.65 -11.25
CA ASP A 108 -21.19 -0.85 -11.71
C ASP A 108 -22.13 -0.25 -10.67
N LYS A 109 -22.83 0.79 -11.07
CA LYS A 109 -23.93 1.33 -10.27
C LYS A 109 -25.17 0.49 -10.51
N LEU A 110 -25.57 -0.27 -9.50
CA LEU A 110 -26.87 -0.93 -9.48
C LEU A 110 -27.89 0.07 -8.95
N THR A 111 -28.74 0.56 -9.84
CA THR A 111 -29.93 1.28 -9.41
C THR A 111 -30.96 0.23 -8.99
N LEU A 112 -31.13 0.06 -7.70
CA LEU A 112 -32.12 -0.85 -7.17
C LEU A 112 -33.50 -0.21 -7.24
N GLY A 113 -34.45 -0.89 -7.89
CA GLY A 113 -35.86 -0.50 -7.84
C GLY A 113 -36.45 -0.83 -6.47
N GLY A 114 -36.51 0.15 -5.58
CA GLY A 114 -37.08 -0.03 -4.24
C GLY A 114 -36.22 0.56 -3.14
N THR A 115 -36.73 0.62 -1.93
CA THR A 115 -36.03 1.12 -0.75
C THR A 115 -34.95 0.14 -0.32
N VAL A 116 -33.70 0.59 -0.25
CA VAL A 116 -32.57 -0.18 0.26
C VAL A 116 -32.27 0.29 1.67
N ASN A 117 -32.38 -0.62 2.63
CA ASN A 117 -32.04 -0.36 4.03
C ASN A 117 -30.75 -1.09 4.39
N ALA A 118 -29.76 -0.38 4.87
CA ALA A 118 -28.58 -0.97 5.45
C ALA A 118 -28.59 -0.73 6.96
N SER A 119 -28.44 -1.81 7.74
CA SER A 119 -28.24 -1.72 9.18
C SER A 119 -27.23 -2.77 9.61
N ALA A 120 -26.29 -2.38 10.46
CA ALA A 120 -25.23 -3.26 10.90
C ALA A 120 -24.50 -3.89 9.68
N ASN A 121 -24.54 -5.20 9.54
CA ASN A 121 -23.93 -5.93 8.43
C ASN A 121 -24.94 -6.46 7.41
N LEU A 122 -26.18 -5.96 7.42
CA LEU A 122 -27.25 -6.45 6.57
C LEU A 122 -27.78 -5.34 5.66
N ILE A 123 -27.87 -5.61 4.38
CA ILE A 123 -28.55 -4.78 3.38
C ILE A 123 -29.79 -5.51 2.93
N THR A 124 -30.93 -4.84 2.97
CA THR A 124 -32.22 -5.41 2.57
C THR A 124 -32.89 -4.55 1.50
N THR A 125 -33.65 -5.21 0.63
CA THR A 125 -34.54 -4.56 -0.34
C THR A 125 -35.90 -5.25 -0.35
N ASN A 126 -36.93 -4.51 -0.74
CA ASN A 126 -38.28 -5.05 -0.90
C ASN A 126 -38.52 -5.70 -2.28
N THR A 127 -37.55 -5.62 -3.19
CA THR A 127 -37.62 -6.23 -4.52
C THR A 127 -36.47 -7.23 -4.72
N ALA A 128 -36.72 -8.31 -5.46
CA ALA A 128 -35.73 -9.34 -5.73
C ALA A 128 -34.75 -8.87 -6.82
N VAL A 129 -33.65 -8.22 -6.41
CA VAL A 129 -32.70 -7.57 -7.34
C VAL A 129 -31.24 -7.97 -7.16
N PHE A 130 -30.87 -8.65 -6.07
CA PHE A 130 -29.46 -8.94 -5.79
C PHE A 130 -28.92 -10.17 -6.51
N THR A 131 -29.75 -11.21 -6.69
CA THR A 131 -29.32 -12.41 -7.38
C THR A 131 -29.09 -12.16 -8.87
N GLY A 132 -27.91 -12.49 -9.35
CA GLY A 132 -27.49 -12.26 -10.74
C GLY A 132 -26.66 -10.99 -10.95
N SER A 133 -26.67 -10.07 -9.98
CA SER A 133 -25.90 -8.82 -10.08
C SER A 133 -24.82 -8.69 -9.00
N ILE A 134 -24.99 -9.36 -7.87
CA ILE A 134 -24.05 -9.34 -6.74
C ILE A 134 -23.78 -10.77 -6.30
N SER A 135 -22.53 -11.09 -6.06
CA SER A 135 -22.06 -12.41 -5.61
C SER A 135 -21.30 -12.31 -4.30
N VAL A 136 -21.22 -13.42 -3.57
CA VAL A 136 -20.32 -13.52 -2.41
C VAL A 136 -18.89 -13.25 -2.88
N GLY A 137 -18.17 -12.40 -2.14
CA GLY A 137 -16.84 -11.95 -2.50
C GLY A 137 -16.81 -10.55 -3.14
N ASN A 138 -17.88 -10.07 -3.77
CA ASN A 138 -17.92 -8.71 -4.29
C ASN A 138 -17.73 -7.68 -3.17
N THR A 139 -17.14 -6.54 -3.49
CA THR A 139 -17.18 -5.35 -2.64
C THR A 139 -18.37 -4.50 -3.04
N ILE A 140 -19.13 -4.06 -2.08
CA ILE A 140 -20.19 -3.10 -2.25
C ILE A 140 -19.91 -1.85 -1.45
N THR A 141 -20.28 -0.72 -2.03
CA THR A 141 -20.11 0.59 -1.41
C THR A 141 -21.49 1.23 -1.23
N LEU A 142 -21.76 1.62 0.00
CA LEU A 142 -22.93 2.41 0.39
C LEU A 142 -22.44 3.61 1.17
N ASN A 143 -22.88 4.80 0.77
CA ASN A 143 -22.57 6.04 1.46
C ASN A 143 -21.07 6.21 1.78
N ALA A 144 -20.22 5.96 0.78
CA ALA A 144 -18.76 5.97 0.85
C ALA A 144 -18.11 4.89 1.75
N GLU A 145 -18.89 4.02 2.39
CA GLU A 145 -18.36 2.87 3.12
C GLU A 145 -18.36 1.61 2.26
N SER A 146 -17.20 0.99 2.08
CA SER A 146 -17.04 -0.26 1.32
C SER A 146 -17.00 -1.47 2.25
N ARG A 147 -17.71 -2.54 1.87
CA ARG A 147 -17.79 -3.80 2.61
C ARG A 147 -17.79 -4.98 1.66
N GLN A 148 -17.19 -6.09 2.09
CA GLN A 148 -17.19 -7.33 1.32
C GLN A 148 -18.45 -8.14 1.57
N VAL A 149 -19.06 -8.66 0.51
CA VAL A 149 -20.24 -9.52 0.57
C VAL A 149 -19.82 -10.91 1.04
N VAL A 150 -20.40 -11.39 2.12
CA VAL A 150 -20.20 -12.74 2.66
C VAL A 150 -21.44 -13.64 2.51
N GLY A 151 -22.58 -13.06 2.15
CA GLY A 151 -23.81 -13.79 1.86
C GLY A 151 -24.73 -12.95 0.98
N VAL A 152 -25.46 -13.59 0.07
CA VAL A 152 -26.43 -12.92 -0.81
C VAL A 152 -27.59 -13.84 -1.13
N ASN A 153 -28.79 -13.27 -1.14
CA ASN A 153 -29.98 -13.87 -1.72
C ASN A 153 -30.77 -12.81 -2.52
N ALA A 154 -31.95 -13.13 -3.00
CA ALA A 154 -32.73 -12.23 -3.85
C ALA A 154 -32.98 -10.84 -3.25
N THR A 155 -33.15 -10.75 -1.93
CA THR A 155 -33.55 -9.54 -1.21
C THR A 155 -32.59 -9.10 -0.10
N HIS A 156 -31.53 -9.85 0.16
CA HIS A 156 -30.60 -9.59 1.26
C HIS A 156 -29.15 -9.76 0.82
N ILE A 157 -28.29 -8.87 1.31
CA ILE A 157 -26.84 -9.00 1.26
C ILE A 157 -26.32 -8.95 2.70
N VAL A 158 -25.45 -9.88 3.06
CA VAL A 158 -24.71 -9.87 4.32
C VAL A 158 -23.27 -9.50 4.01
N VAL A 159 -22.72 -8.56 4.76
CA VAL A 159 -21.34 -8.10 4.61
C VAL A 159 -20.47 -8.48 5.81
N ASN A 160 -19.16 -8.51 5.60
CA ASN A 160 -18.17 -8.99 6.57
C ASN A 160 -18.05 -8.16 7.84
N THR A 161 -18.38 -6.86 7.79
CA THR A 161 -18.33 -5.95 8.94
C THR A 161 -19.51 -4.99 8.92
N ASN A 162 -19.89 -4.46 10.08
CA ASN A 162 -21.00 -3.53 10.21
C ASN A 162 -20.74 -2.23 9.44
N PHE A 163 -21.79 -1.62 8.91
CA PHE A 163 -21.77 -0.24 8.49
C PHE A 163 -21.78 0.68 9.71
N THR A 164 -21.06 1.80 9.62
CA THR A 164 -21.01 2.80 10.69
C THR A 164 -22.34 3.57 10.78
N TYR A 165 -22.96 3.82 9.63
CA TYR A 165 -24.22 4.55 9.54
C TYR A 165 -25.30 3.71 8.84
N ALA A 166 -26.53 3.80 9.35
CA ALA A 166 -27.70 3.22 8.68
C ALA A 166 -28.05 4.05 7.43
N VAL A 167 -28.22 3.38 6.30
CA VAL A 167 -28.67 3.98 5.05
C VAL A 167 -30.12 3.57 4.82
N LEU A 168 -31.01 4.54 4.81
CA LEU A 168 -32.46 4.29 4.68
C LEU A 168 -32.95 4.28 3.23
N ASP A 169 -32.19 4.84 2.30
CA ASP A 169 -32.48 4.83 0.88
C ASP A 169 -31.19 5.04 0.13
N GLY A 170 -30.80 4.15 -0.76
CA GLY A 170 -29.49 4.24 -1.37
C GLY A 170 -29.29 3.39 -2.60
N THR A 171 -28.38 3.85 -3.44
CA THR A 171 -27.84 3.09 -4.55
C THR A 171 -26.69 2.24 -4.06
N VAL A 172 -26.78 0.93 -4.22
CA VAL A 172 -25.63 0.05 -4.02
C VAL A 172 -24.70 0.19 -5.22
N VAL A 173 -23.46 0.49 -4.96
CA VAL A 173 -22.40 0.51 -5.96
C VAL A 173 -21.60 -0.78 -5.80
N ARG A 174 -21.59 -1.61 -6.84
CA ARG A 174 -20.68 -2.74 -6.91
C ARG A 174 -19.32 -2.22 -7.39
N THR A 175 -18.29 -2.47 -6.61
CA THR A 175 -16.92 -2.19 -6.99
C THR A 175 -16.20 -3.53 -7.13
N ASP A 176 -16.04 -3.97 -8.36
CA ASP A 176 -15.19 -5.10 -8.68
C ASP A 176 -13.81 -4.54 -9.02
N ASN A 177 -12.76 -5.05 -8.38
CA ASN A 177 -11.35 -4.67 -8.66
C ASN A 177 -11.01 -3.19 -8.48
N THR A 178 -11.59 -2.51 -7.50
CA THR A 178 -11.21 -1.12 -7.20
C THR A 178 -10.04 -1.09 -6.23
N TYR A 179 -8.88 -0.66 -6.68
CA TYR A 179 -7.74 -0.38 -5.82
C TYR A 179 -8.04 0.81 -4.89
N PRO A 180 -7.72 0.76 -3.60
CA PRO A 180 -7.14 -0.33 -2.81
C PRO A 180 -8.19 -1.28 -2.19
N HIS A 181 -9.42 -1.25 -2.60
CA HIS A 181 -10.54 -2.01 -2.05
C HIS A 181 -10.97 -3.12 -3.02
N PHE A 182 -10.12 -4.11 -3.19
CA PHE A 182 -10.47 -5.26 -4.00
C PHE A 182 -11.56 -6.10 -3.30
N ALA A 183 -12.63 -6.33 -4.01
CA ALA A 183 -13.64 -7.29 -3.59
C ALA A 183 -13.10 -8.71 -3.71
N ASN A 184 -12.53 -8.98 -4.85
CA ASN A 184 -11.93 -10.25 -5.19
C ASN A 184 -10.51 -9.96 -5.64
N THR A 185 -9.55 -10.40 -4.88
CA THR A 185 -8.17 -10.24 -5.27
C THR A 185 -7.71 -11.45 -6.06
N PHE A 186 -6.87 -11.21 -7.05
CA PHE A 186 -6.25 -12.23 -7.88
C PHE A 186 -4.89 -12.70 -7.34
N TYR A 187 -4.49 -12.26 -6.16
CA TYR A 187 -3.25 -12.68 -5.52
C TYR A 187 -3.45 -12.90 -4.03
N VAL A 188 -2.62 -13.74 -3.44
CA VAL A 188 -2.66 -14.06 -2.02
C VAL A 188 -1.27 -14.27 -1.47
N ARG A 189 -1.10 -14.02 -0.16
CA ARG A 189 0.04 -14.47 0.63
C ARG A 189 -0.39 -15.68 1.47
N ASN A 190 0.40 -16.73 1.46
CA ASN A 190 0.16 -17.91 2.27
C ASN A 190 0.81 -17.83 3.67
N SER A 191 0.62 -18.87 4.47
CA SER A 191 1.18 -18.97 5.83
C SER A 191 2.71 -19.00 5.88
N LYS A 192 3.38 -19.34 4.77
CA LYS A 192 4.85 -19.35 4.62
C LYS A 192 5.42 -18.05 4.05
N ASP A 193 4.67 -16.96 4.00
CA ASP A 193 5.03 -15.68 3.38
C ASP A 193 5.29 -15.75 1.86
N GLN A 194 4.78 -16.78 1.20
CA GLN A 194 4.85 -16.93 -0.24
C GLN A 194 3.68 -16.20 -0.89
N VAL A 195 3.94 -15.47 -1.97
CA VAL A 195 2.93 -14.71 -2.71
C VAL A 195 2.63 -15.40 -4.03
N PHE A 196 1.35 -15.66 -4.25
CA PHE A 196 0.83 -16.33 -5.42
C PHE A 196 -0.16 -15.44 -6.17
N LYS A 197 -0.18 -15.57 -7.48
CA LYS A 197 -1.17 -14.98 -8.37
C LYS A 197 -2.10 -16.05 -8.90
N CYS A 198 -3.41 -15.81 -8.83
CA CYS A 198 -4.41 -16.71 -9.36
C CYS A 198 -4.46 -16.60 -10.89
N LEU A 199 -4.14 -17.68 -11.59
CA LEU A 199 -4.27 -17.76 -13.03
C LEU A 199 -5.60 -18.39 -13.46
N HIS A 200 -6.19 -19.26 -12.59
CA HIS A 200 -7.48 -19.87 -12.82
C HIS A 200 -8.16 -20.18 -11.47
N ASN A 201 -9.41 -19.83 -11.33
CA ASN A 201 -10.16 -19.95 -10.09
C ASN A 201 -11.11 -21.16 -10.03
N GLY A 202 -10.86 -22.16 -10.88
CA GLY A 202 -11.63 -23.38 -10.93
C GLY A 202 -13.02 -23.23 -11.53
N ALA A 203 -13.32 -22.09 -12.15
CA ALA A 203 -14.64 -21.87 -12.73
C ALA A 203 -14.77 -22.42 -14.13
N ASP A 204 -15.76 -23.27 -14.28
CA ASP A 204 -16.44 -23.41 -15.56
C ASP A 204 -17.58 -22.38 -15.59
N ASN A 205 -17.66 -21.57 -16.65
CA ASN A 205 -18.73 -20.56 -16.86
C ASN A 205 -18.68 -19.29 -15.99
N GLY A 206 -17.49 -18.82 -15.63
CA GLY A 206 -17.30 -17.46 -15.09
C GLY A 206 -17.64 -17.25 -13.61
N VAL A 207 -18.01 -18.28 -12.87
CA VAL A 207 -18.24 -18.21 -11.42
C VAL A 207 -17.15 -19.01 -10.70
N GLY A 208 -16.13 -18.33 -10.18
CA GLY A 208 -15.04 -18.97 -9.44
C GLY A 208 -15.53 -19.89 -8.32
N LEU A 209 -14.84 -20.99 -8.11
CA LEU A 209 -15.03 -21.87 -6.97
C LEU A 209 -14.48 -21.23 -5.69
N GLN A 210 -14.85 -21.76 -4.53
CA GLN A 210 -14.21 -21.38 -3.27
C GLN A 210 -12.86 -22.08 -3.15
N SER A 211 -11.78 -21.33 -2.90
CA SER A 211 -10.47 -21.92 -2.60
C SER A 211 -10.48 -22.55 -1.21
N THR A 212 -10.19 -23.83 -1.14
CA THR A 212 -10.17 -24.61 0.10
C THR A 212 -8.78 -25.16 0.43
N ILE A 213 -7.86 -25.10 -0.52
CA ILE A 213 -6.49 -25.59 -0.40
C ILE A 213 -5.52 -24.41 -0.51
N GLU A 214 -4.74 -24.19 0.55
CA GLU A 214 -3.72 -23.12 0.57
C GLU A 214 -2.62 -23.40 -0.47
N PRO A 215 -2.36 -22.47 -1.41
CA PRO A 215 -1.27 -22.65 -2.36
C PRO A 215 0.07 -22.62 -1.62
N THR A 216 0.87 -23.66 -1.81
CA THR A 216 2.21 -23.76 -1.22
C THR A 216 3.20 -24.37 -2.19
N ILE A 217 4.43 -23.90 -2.13
CA ILE A 217 5.56 -24.50 -2.83
C ILE A 217 6.67 -24.79 -1.82
N ASP A 218 7.27 -25.97 -1.91
CA ASP A 218 8.44 -26.28 -1.12
C ASP A 218 9.69 -25.80 -1.88
N ILE A 219 10.36 -24.80 -1.31
CA ILE A 219 11.49 -24.09 -1.96
C ILE A 219 12.83 -24.77 -1.61
N ASP A 220 12.85 -26.07 -1.32
CA ASP A 220 14.11 -26.80 -1.11
C ASP A 220 14.93 -26.95 -2.41
N GLY A 221 14.92 -25.91 -3.23
CA GLY A 221 15.92 -25.69 -4.26
C GLY A 221 15.48 -25.57 -5.70
N GLN A 222 14.29 -25.94 -6.12
CA GLN A 222 13.84 -25.72 -7.51
C GLN A 222 12.37 -25.34 -7.60
N LEU A 223 12.12 -24.26 -8.35
CA LEU A 223 10.77 -23.95 -8.79
C LEU A 223 10.25 -25.10 -9.67
N PRO A 224 8.95 -25.43 -9.62
CA PRO A 224 8.38 -26.42 -10.53
C PRO A 224 8.68 -26.05 -11.98
N GLU A 225 8.93 -27.06 -12.83
CA GLU A 225 9.07 -26.86 -14.27
C GLU A 225 7.80 -26.24 -14.88
N ASN A 226 6.64 -26.46 -14.25
CA ASN A 226 5.39 -25.86 -14.65
C ASN A 226 5.30 -24.40 -14.13
N PRO A 227 4.80 -23.49 -14.97
CA PRO A 227 4.65 -22.09 -14.60
C PRO A 227 3.62 -21.84 -13.50
N TRP A 228 2.79 -22.84 -13.15
CA TRP A 228 1.71 -22.73 -12.17
C TRP A 228 1.56 -24.01 -11.31
N ILE A 229 0.89 -23.86 -10.18
CA ILE A 229 0.60 -24.94 -9.24
C ILE A 229 -0.90 -25.19 -9.26
N SER A 230 -1.33 -26.41 -9.53
CA SER A 230 -2.72 -26.82 -9.38
C SER A 230 -2.99 -27.29 -7.96
N THR A 231 -4.06 -26.79 -7.37
CA THR A 231 -4.61 -27.29 -6.11
C THR A 231 -5.84 -28.16 -6.39
N SER A 232 -6.15 -29.11 -5.50
CA SER A 232 -7.24 -30.07 -5.75
C SER A 232 -8.64 -29.45 -5.70
N ASP A 233 -8.76 -28.19 -5.33
CA ASP A 233 -9.99 -27.39 -5.40
C ASP A 233 -10.20 -26.71 -6.77
N GLY A 234 -9.36 -27.05 -7.77
CA GLY A 234 -9.45 -26.55 -9.15
C GLY A 234 -8.69 -25.26 -9.43
N TYR A 235 -8.13 -24.62 -8.41
CA TYR A 235 -7.36 -23.41 -8.61
C TYR A 235 -6.00 -23.68 -9.25
N LYS A 236 -5.53 -22.73 -10.07
CA LYS A 236 -4.17 -22.71 -10.62
C LYS A 236 -3.49 -21.41 -10.19
N TRP A 237 -2.38 -21.56 -9.46
CA TRP A 237 -1.64 -20.46 -8.85
C TRP A 237 -0.24 -20.34 -9.44
N LYS A 238 0.17 -19.13 -9.78
CA LYS A 238 1.55 -18.81 -10.12
C LYS A 238 2.26 -18.29 -8.87
N TYR A 239 3.32 -18.95 -8.46
CA TYR A 239 4.24 -18.41 -7.45
C TYR A 239 4.99 -17.21 -8.02
N LEU A 240 5.09 -16.14 -7.24
CA LEU A 240 5.78 -14.91 -7.63
C LEU A 240 7.07 -14.71 -6.82
N TYR A 241 6.96 -14.73 -5.49
CA TYR A 241 8.09 -14.55 -4.58
C TYR A 241 7.73 -14.95 -3.16
N THR A 242 8.76 -15.07 -2.32
CA THR A 242 8.59 -15.16 -0.85
C THR A 242 9.06 -13.85 -0.22
N ILE A 243 8.27 -13.30 0.70
CA ILE A 243 8.61 -12.06 1.40
C ILE A 243 9.82 -12.31 2.31
N PRO A 244 10.99 -11.67 2.07
CA PRO A 244 12.16 -11.85 2.90
C PRO A 244 11.93 -11.33 4.32
N TYR A 245 12.48 -12.03 5.32
CA TYR A 245 12.29 -11.68 6.73
C TYR A 245 12.65 -10.22 7.07
N GLY A 246 13.76 -9.70 6.54
CA GLY A 246 14.18 -8.32 6.77
C GLY A 246 13.19 -7.28 6.23
N LEU A 247 12.59 -7.55 5.07
CA LEU A 247 11.55 -6.67 4.51
C LEU A 247 10.22 -6.82 5.26
N LYS A 248 9.92 -8.03 5.73
CA LYS A 248 8.75 -8.26 6.57
C LYS A 248 8.81 -7.44 7.84
N GLN A 249 9.94 -7.37 8.53
CA GLN A 249 10.09 -6.56 9.74
C GLN A 249 9.82 -5.08 9.50
N LYS A 250 10.30 -4.53 8.38
CA LYS A 250 10.18 -3.10 8.06
C LYS A 250 8.85 -2.72 7.40
N PHE A 251 8.40 -3.49 6.42
CA PHE A 251 7.35 -3.05 5.48
C PHE A 251 6.06 -3.88 5.52
N PHE A 252 6.00 -4.90 6.36
CA PHE A 252 4.80 -5.71 6.50
C PHE A 252 3.91 -5.17 7.60
N THR A 253 2.67 -4.83 7.26
CA THR A 253 1.67 -4.28 8.19
C THR A 253 0.38 -5.10 8.15
N ARG A 254 -0.66 -4.63 8.85
CA ARG A 254 -2.00 -5.24 8.75
C ARG A 254 -2.61 -5.06 7.36
N THR A 255 -2.24 -4.01 6.65
CA THR A 255 -2.86 -3.58 5.38
C THR A 255 -1.93 -3.66 4.18
N TRP A 256 -0.61 -3.71 4.39
CA TRP A 256 0.38 -3.63 3.32
C TRP A 256 1.40 -4.76 3.41
N MET A 257 1.87 -5.20 2.24
CA MET A 257 2.99 -6.14 2.11
C MET A 257 3.97 -5.68 1.03
N PRO A 258 5.30 -5.90 1.23
CA PRO A 258 6.31 -5.51 0.25
C PRO A 258 6.30 -6.45 -0.96
N VAL A 259 6.64 -5.88 -2.12
CA VAL A 259 6.82 -6.62 -3.38
C VAL A 259 8.29 -6.67 -3.74
N VAL A 260 8.75 -7.87 -4.06
CA VAL A 260 10.14 -8.13 -4.49
C VAL A 260 10.18 -9.00 -5.75
N ASP A 261 11.29 -8.94 -6.44
CA ASP A 261 11.56 -9.84 -7.54
C ASP A 261 12.22 -11.13 -7.01
N ASP A 262 11.78 -12.26 -7.51
CA ASP A 262 12.48 -13.55 -7.34
C ASP A 262 13.25 -13.84 -8.62
N ASN A 263 14.58 -13.88 -8.54
CA ASN A 263 15.43 -14.04 -9.71
C ASN A 263 15.18 -15.35 -10.48
N ALA A 264 14.80 -16.42 -9.80
CA ALA A 264 14.50 -17.70 -10.44
C ALA A 264 13.16 -17.63 -11.19
N VAL A 265 12.16 -16.95 -10.62
CA VAL A 265 10.87 -16.73 -11.28
C VAL A 265 11.05 -15.83 -12.50
N VAL A 266 11.80 -14.73 -12.35
CA VAL A 266 12.10 -13.81 -13.46
C VAL A 266 12.82 -14.54 -14.60
N ALA A 267 13.85 -15.33 -14.30
CA ALA A 267 14.62 -16.08 -15.30
C ALA A 267 13.80 -17.19 -16.00
N GLY A 268 12.82 -17.77 -15.31
CA GLY A 268 11.91 -18.79 -15.85
C GLY A 268 10.68 -18.23 -16.56
N SER A 269 10.51 -16.90 -16.60
CA SER A 269 9.35 -16.26 -17.22
C SER A 269 9.48 -16.25 -18.75
N THR A 270 8.36 -16.40 -19.45
CA THR A 270 8.33 -16.42 -20.92
C THR A 270 7.22 -15.50 -21.42
N SER A 271 7.60 -14.48 -22.20
CA SER A 271 6.66 -13.51 -22.78
C SER A 271 5.69 -14.16 -23.74
N GLY A 272 4.42 -13.80 -23.65
CA GLY A 272 3.38 -14.30 -24.56
C GLY A 272 3.21 -15.82 -24.50
N ARG A 273 3.41 -16.43 -23.33
CA ARG A 273 3.14 -17.84 -23.09
C ARG A 273 1.64 -18.03 -22.80
N ILE A 274 1.06 -19.11 -23.30
CA ILE A 274 -0.32 -19.50 -22.97
C ILE A 274 -0.26 -20.58 -21.90
N ASP A 275 -0.64 -20.21 -20.68
CA ASP A 275 -0.57 -21.13 -19.55
C ASP A 275 -1.91 -21.79 -19.24
N ILE A 276 -3.03 -21.16 -19.66
CA ILE A 276 -4.39 -21.60 -19.40
C ILE A 276 -5.24 -21.33 -20.62
N VAL A 277 -6.18 -22.24 -20.87
CA VAL A 277 -7.35 -22.02 -21.73
C VAL A 277 -8.60 -22.11 -20.86
N GLU A 278 -9.33 -21.02 -20.79
CA GLU A 278 -10.61 -20.94 -20.10
C GLU A 278 -11.70 -21.55 -20.95
N ILE A 279 -12.59 -22.31 -20.32
CA ILE A 279 -13.75 -22.92 -20.97
C ILE A 279 -14.97 -22.08 -20.61
N HIS A 280 -15.39 -21.19 -21.52
CA HIS A 280 -16.60 -20.40 -21.33
C HIS A 280 -17.86 -21.23 -21.67
N ASP A 281 -17.74 -22.12 -22.66
CA ASP A 281 -18.74 -23.13 -23.01
C ASP A 281 -18.00 -24.36 -23.55
N GLY A 282 -18.18 -25.51 -22.96
CA GLY A 282 -17.55 -26.75 -23.39
C GLY A 282 -18.14 -27.33 -24.66
N GLY A 283 -19.19 -26.71 -25.21
CA GLY A 283 -19.92 -27.18 -26.35
C GLY A 283 -20.65 -28.50 -26.08
N THR A 284 -21.20 -29.13 -27.11
CA THR A 284 -21.85 -30.41 -27.01
C THR A 284 -21.69 -31.21 -28.30
N GLY A 285 -21.75 -32.54 -28.21
CA GLY A 285 -21.76 -33.40 -29.37
C GLY A 285 -20.37 -33.81 -29.87
N TYR A 286 -19.35 -33.67 -29.05
CA TYR A 286 -18.01 -34.17 -29.32
C TYR A 286 -17.98 -35.69 -29.02
N PHE A 287 -17.73 -36.52 -30.04
CA PHE A 287 -17.70 -37.95 -29.91
C PHE A 287 -16.35 -38.52 -30.34
N LEU A 288 -16.03 -39.73 -29.92
CA LEU A 288 -14.88 -40.48 -30.41
C LEU A 288 -15.15 -41.03 -31.81
N ASP A 289 -14.09 -41.28 -32.59
CA ASP A 289 -14.11 -41.84 -33.95
C ASP A 289 -15.00 -43.11 -34.14
N ASN A 290 -15.32 -43.81 -33.06
CA ASN A 290 -16.14 -45.00 -33.06
C ASN A 290 -17.63 -44.75 -32.77
N GLY A 291 -18.04 -43.48 -32.63
CA GLY A 291 -19.41 -43.08 -32.32
C GLY A 291 -19.84 -43.34 -30.86
N GLU A 292 -18.94 -43.78 -30.02
CA GLU A 292 -19.22 -43.94 -28.59
C GLU A 292 -19.01 -42.60 -27.82
N SER A 293 -20.03 -42.21 -27.06
CA SER A 293 -19.90 -41.12 -26.08
C SER A 293 -19.01 -41.59 -24.95
N GLY A 294 -17.72 -41.41 -25.07
CA GLY A 294 -16.73 -41.80 -24.06
C GLY A 294 -16.08 -40.61 -23.37
N ASN A 295 -15.53 -40.89 -22.21
CA ASN A 295 -14.64 -39.95 -21.53
C ASN A 295 -13.22 -40.14 -22.11
N VAL A 296 -12.68 -39.10 -22.76
CA VAL A 296 -11.31 -39.10 -23.27
C VAL A 296 -10.49 -38.09 -22.47
N SER A 297 -9.40 -38.54 -21.90
CA SER A 297 -8.56 -37.74 -21.04
C SER A 297 -7.51 -36.88 -21.79
N SER A 298 -7.29 -37.17 -23.09
CA SER A 298 -6.29 -36.42 -23.88
C SER A 298 -6.60 -36.61 -25.37
N LEU A 299 -7.21 -35.60 -25.99
CA LEU A 299 -7.50 -35.58 -27.42
C LEU A 299 -6.86 -34.34 -28.05
N SER A 300 -6.07 -34.56 -29.12
CA SER A 300 -5.36 -33.49 -29.83
C SER A 300 -6.25 -32.82 -30.88
N ILE A 301 -7.42 -32.33 -30.47
CA ILE A 301 -8.36 -31.60 -31.34
C ILE A 301 -8.24 -30.08 -31.18
N ILE A 302 -7.40 -29.60 -30.26
CA ILE A 302 -7.20 -28.18 -29.98
C ILE A 302 -6.01 -27.68 -30.79
N THR A 303 -6.26 -26.65 -31.58
CA THR A 303 -5.21 -25.84 -32.20
C THR A 303 -5.25 -24.43 -31.62
N ILE A 304 -4.08 -23.90 -31.29
CA ILE A 304 -3.93 -22.52 -30.85
C ILE A 304 -3.31 -21.72 -32.01
N GLU A 305 -4.11 -20.85 -32.59
CA GLU A 305 -3.73 -19.98 -33.70
C GLU A 305 -3.46 -18.57 -33.20
N GLY A 306 -2.41 -17.92 -33.70
CA GLY A 306 -2.03 -16.56 -33.28
C GLY A 306 -0.72 -16.11 -33.88
N ASP A 307 -0.19 -15.01 -33.34
CA ASP A 307 1.07 -14.41 -33.79
C ASP A 307 2.31 -15.00 -33.09
N GLY A 308 2.12 -15.81 -32.05
CA GLY A 308 3.18 -16.56 -31.37
C GLY A 308 3.48 -17.93 -31.99
N VAL A 309 4.32 -18.71 -31.32
CA VAL A 309 4.74 -20.02 -31.81
C VAL A 309 4.81 -21.08 -30.70
N GLY A 310 4.53 -22.32 -31.05
CA GLY A 310 4.85 -23.48 -30.22
C GLY A 310 3.85 -23.83 -29.13
N ALA A 311 2.71 -23.19 -29.05
CA ALA A 311 1.66 -23.61 -28.13
C ALA A 311 1.02 -24.93 -28.59
N VAL A 312 0.87 -25.89 -27.65
CA VAL A 312 0.26 -27.20 -27.88
C VAL A 312 -0.67 -27.53 -26.71
N ALA A 313 -1.88 -27.89 -27.02
CA ALA A 313 -2.88 -28.25 -26.03
C ALA A 313 -3.66 -29.52 -26.42
N THR A 314 -4.25 -30.16 -25.41
CA THR A 314 -5.18 -31.30 -25.58
C THR A 314 -6.46 -31.05 -24.81
N ALA A 315 -7.57 -31.58 -25.32
CA ALA A 315 -8.85 -31.50 -24.64
C ALA A 315 -9.17 -32.80 -23.90
N ARG A 316 -9.86 -32.67 -22.77
CA ARG A 316 -10.59 -33.76 -22.11
C ARG A 316 -12.07 -33.65 -22.44
N ILE A 317 -12.64 -34.70 -22.90
CA ILE A 317 -14.09 -34.79 -23.22
C ILE A 317 -14.76 -35.71 -22.23
N ALA A 318 -15.89 -35.30 -21.69
CA ALA A 318 -16.76 -36.09 -20.85
C ALA A 318 -18.21 -35.94 -21.35
N SER A 319 -18.86 -37.05 -21.69
CA SER A 319 -20.25 -37.05 -22.17
C SER A 319 -20.49 -36.11 -23.37
N GLY A 320 -19.54 -36.01 -24.27
CA GLY A 320 -19.63 -35.17 -25.46
C GLY A 320 -19.40 -33.65 -25.22
N VAL A 321 -18.89 -33.29 -24.08
CA VAL A 321 -18.56 -31.89 -23.68
C VAL A 321 -17.06 -31.77 -23.38
N ILE A 322 -16.42 -30.71 -23.82
CA ILE A 322 -15.05 -30.38 -23.40
C ILE A 322 -15.10 -29.89 -21.96
N THR A 323 -14.47 -30.63 -21.05
CA THR A 323 -14.45 -30.33 -19.61
C THR A 323 -13.12 -29.82 -19.09
N GLU A 324 -12.06 -29.99 -19.87
CA GLU A 324 -10.72 -29.51 -19.47
C GLU A 324 -9.86 -29.34 -20.73
N VAL A 325 -9.01 -28.32 -20.72
CA VAL A 325 -7.96 -28.12 -21.71
C VAL A 325 -6.61 -28.19 -21.01
N ASN A 326 -5.77 -29.13 -21.42
CA ASN A 326 -4.44 -29.33 -20.88
C ASN A 326 -3.40 -28.71 -21.81
N ILE A 327 -2.67 -27.72 -21.31
CA ILE A 327 -1.54 -27.13 -22.03
C ILE A 327 -0.31 -28.02 -21.88
N LEU A 328 0.13 -28.62 -22.98
CA LEU A 328 1.36 -29.43 -23.04
C LEU A 328 2.60 -28.55 -23.21
N ASN A 329 2.46 -27.51 -24.00
CA ASN A 329 3.48 -26.47 -24.19
C ASN A 329 2.76 -25.14 -24.39
N GLY A 330 3.13 -24.13 -23.59
CA GLY A 330 2.50 -22.82 -23.67
C GLY A 330 3.01 -21.94 -24.80
N GLY A 331 4.08 -22.36 -25.51
CA GLY A 331 4.69 -21.58 -26.57
C GLY A 331 5.31 -20.26 -26.07
N SER A 332 5.46 -19.31 -26.99
CA SER A 332 5.99 -17.97 -26.67
C SER A 332 5.61 -16.94 -27.73
N GLY A 333 5.69 -15.66 -27.36
CA GLY A 333 5.56 -14.53 -28.28
C GLY A 333 4.14 -14.23 -28.73
N TYR A 334 3.12 -14.84 -28.13
CA TYR A 334 1.73 -14.51 -28.42
C TYR A 334 1.38 -13.13 -27.85
N THR A 335 0.78 -12.28 -28.68
CA THR A 335 0.04 -11.07 -28.26
C THR A 335 -1.44 -11.22 -28.58
N TYR A 336 -1.77 -12.17 -29.43
CA TYR A 336 -3.11 -12.59 -29.80
C TYR A 336 -3.12 -14.11 -29.98
N ALA A 337 -4.17 -14.77 -29.50
CA ALA A 337 -4.37 -16.20 -29.71
C ALA A 337 -5.87 -16.55 -29.76
N GLU A 338 -6.23 -17.41 -30.68
CA GLU A 338 -7.54 -18.03 -30.82
C GLU A 338 -7.41 -19.52 -30.59
N VAL A 339 -8.35 -20.08 -29.83
CA VAL A 339 -8.39 -21.52 -29.57
C VAL A 339 -9.41 -22.16 -30.49
N VAL A 340 -8.95 -22.95 -31.42
CA VAL A 340 -9.78 -23.60 -32.42
C VAL A 340 -9.89 -25.07 -32.09
N VAL A 341 -11.12 -25.59 -32.09
CA VAL A 341 -11.36 -27.00 -31.97
C VAL A 341 -11.40 -27.59 -33.38
N ASN A 342 -10.34 -28.29 -33.78
CA ASN A 342 -10.23 -28.96 -35.09
C ASN A 342 -10.60 -30.42 -34.94
N ASP A 343 -11.77 -30.78 -35.42
CA ASP A 343 -12.12 -32.16 -35.61
C ASP A 343 -12.61 -32.34 -37.05
N PRO A 344 -11.79 -32.90 -37.96
CA PRO A 344 -12.12 -33.05 -39.37
C PRO A 344 -13.26 -34.07 -39.60
N ASP A 345 -13.49 -34.99 -38.67
CA ASP A 345 -14.48 -36.07 -38.83
C ASP A 345 -15.70 -35.94 -37.92
N GLN A 346 -15.68 -35.00 -36.95
CA GLN A 346 -16.68 -34.83 -35.91
C GLN A 346 -17.01 -33.39 -35.63
N LEU A 347 -17.55 -32.67 -36.60
CA LEU A 347 -18.25 -31.42 -36.28
C LEU A 347 -19.31 -31.77 -35.24
N PRO A 348 -19.36 -31.07 -34.09
CA PRO A 348 -20.32 -31.36 -33.06
C PRO A 348 -21.71 -31.28 -33.66
N THR A 349 -22.51 -32.31 -33.41
CA THR A 349 -23.93 -32.31 -33.77
C THR A 349 -24.72 -31.31 -32.88
N GLY A 350 -24.04 -30.64 -31.98
CA GLY A 350 -24.53 -29.61 -31.05
C GLY A 350 -23.84 -28.27 -31.19
N ASN A 351 -23.63 -27.57 -30.08
CA ASN A 351 -23.00 -26.27 -30.04
C ASN A 351 -21.46 -26.39 -30.03
N LEU A 352 -20.78 -25.47 -30.73
CA LEU A 352 -19.34 -25.36 -30.67
C LEU A 352 -18.88 -24.88 -29.29
N ALA A 353 -17.76 -25.41 -28.84
CA ALA A 353 -17.12 -24.91 -27.61
C ALA A 353 -16.61 -23.48 -27.80
N ASN A 354 -16.73 -22.68 -26.74
CA ASN A 354 -16.15 -21.36 -26.63
C ASN A 354 -14.97 -21.44 -25.64
N LEU A 355 -13.77 -21.41 -26.19
CA LEU A 355 -12.51 -21.56 -25.47
C LEU A 355 -11.68 -20.30 -25.65
N VAL A 356 -11.13 -19.77 -24.56
CA VAL A 356 -10.35 -18.52 -24.56
C VAL A 356 -8.96 -18.78 -23.99
N ALA A 357 -7.93 -18.44 -24.76
CA ALA A 357 -6.54 -18.52 -24.31
C ALA A 357 -6.19 -17.35 -23.38
N SER A 358 -5.66 -17.65 -22.20
CA SER A 358 -5.05 -16.67 -21.32
C SER A 358 -3.57 -16.50 -21.67
N ILE A 359 -3.22 -15.34 -22.22
CA ILE A 359 -1.86 -15.02 -22.64
C ILE A 359 -1.13 -14.33 -21.48
N SER A 360 0.11 -14.74 -21.22
CA SER A 360 0.94 -14.11 -20.19
C SER A 360 1.33 -12.67 -20.58
N PRO A 361 1.52 -11.79 -19.59
CA PRO A 361 1.91 -10.41 -19.84
C PRO A 361 3.30 -10.30 -20.51
N PRO A 362 3.66 -9.13 -21.06
CA PRO A 362 5.00 -8.88 -21.58
C PRO A 362 6.10 -9.22 -20.56
N GLY A 363 7.01 -10.09 -20.95
CA GLY A 363 8.02 -10.70 -20.09
C GLY A 363 7.61 -12.04 -19.47
N GLY A 364 6.31 -12.34 -19.39
CA GLY A 364 5.77 -13.56 -18.79
C GLY A 364 5.27 -13.36 -17.37
N HIS A 365 4.50 -14.32 -16.88
CA HIS A 365 4.02 -14.32 -15.49
C HIS A 365 5.18 -14.40 -14.50
N GLY A 366 5.27 -13.42 -13.59
CA GLY A 366 6.30 -13.29 -12.56
C GLY A 366 7.57 -12.57 -13.02
N PHE A 367 7.61 -12.10 -14.28
CA PHE A 367 8.73 -11.28 -14.77
C PHE A 367 8.80 -9.93 -14.04
N ASN A 368 7.67 -9.30 -13.83
CA ASN A 368 7.57 -8.04 -13.09
C ASN A 368 6.41 -8.10 -12.08
N PRO A 369 6.64 -8.72 -10.91
CA PRO A 369 5.58 -8.87 -9.91
C PRO A 369 5.04 -7.54 -9.41
N ARG A 370 5.83 -6.46 -9.42
CA ARG A 370 5.39 -5.12 -9.03
C ARG A 370 4.31 -4.59 -9.98
N LYS A 371 4.53 -4.72 -11.29
CA LYS A 371 3.55 -4.33 -12.31
C LYS A 371 2.34 -5.26 -12.29
N GLU A 372 2.57 -6.57 -12.20
CA GLU A 372 1.52 -7.59 -12.24
C GLU A 372 0.58 -7.51 -11.02
N LEU A 373 1.08 -7.15 -9.84
CA LEU A 373 0.28 -6.96 -8.64
C LEU A 373 -0.33 -5.55 -8.49
N GLY A 374 -0.09 -4.66 -9.46
CA GLY A 374 -0.61 -3.30 -9.39
C GLY A 374 0.01 -2.50 -8.24
N CYS A 375 1.34 -2.49 -8.15
CA CYS A 375 2.05 -1.78 -7.11
C CYS A 375 2.06 -0.28 -7.38
N TYR A 376 1.10 0.45 -6.79
CA TYR A 376 0.93 1.90 -6.93
C TYR A 376 1.29 2.66 -5.66
N SER A 377 2.00 2.02 -4.75
CA SER A 377 2.35 2.60 -3.46
C SER A 377 3.81 2.36 -3.11
N VAL A 378 4.43 3.37 -2.53
CA VAL A 378 5.76 3.28 -1.93
C VAL A 378 5.62 3.48 -0.42
N MET A 379 6.26 2.62 0.36
CA MET A 379 6.34 2.75 1.81
C MET A 379 7.75 3.13 2.20
N THR A 380 7.87 4.10 3.10
CA THR A 380 9.09 4.35 3.86
C THR A 380 8.92 3.82 5.28
N SER A 381 10.01 3.32 5.87
CA SER A 381 10.04 2.85 7.26
C SER A 381 11.35 3.30 7.89
N VAL A 382 11.27 4.33 8.73
CA VAL A 382 12.42 4.94 9.38
C VAL A 382 12.29 4.76 10.89
N ASP A 383 13.34 4.24 11.50
CA ASP A 383 13.40 4.02 12.95
C ASP A 383 14.14 5.19 13.60
N PHE A 384 13.54 5.82 14.62
CA PHE A 384 14.17 6.77 15.50
C PHE A 384 14.53 6.07 16.81
N VAL A 385 15.83 5.95 17.13
CA VAL A 385 16.32 5.15 18.26
C VAL A 385 16.91 6.06 19.32
N GLY A 386 16.24 6.17 20.47
CA GLY A 386 16.73 6.98 21.58
C GLY A 386 17.11 8.40 21.15
N THR A 387 18.25 8.88 21.63
CA THR A 387 18.74 10.24 21.33
C THR A 387 19.44 10.38 19.97
N GLU A 388 19.64 9.30 19.23
CA GLU A 388 20.45 9.31 17.99
C GLU A 388 21.78 10.06 18.17
N THR A 389 22.55 9.65 19.16
CA THR A 389 23.83 10.28 19.53
C THR A 389 23.69 11.76 19.97
N ASP A 390 22.72 12.03 20.83
CA ASP A 390 22.39 13.37 21.38
C ASP A 390 21.90 14.40 20.33
N THR A 391 21.44 13.91 19.18
CA THR A 391 20.94 14.76 18.11
C THR A 391 19.44 15.03 18.24
N ILE A 392 18.68 14.04 18.70
CA ILE A 392 17.21 14.11 18.80
C ILE A 392 16.81 14.19 20.27
N PRO A 393 16.04 15.21 20.68
CA PRO A 393 15.54 15.33 22.04
C PRO A 393 14.68 14.12 22.43
N VAL A 394 14.76 13.73 23.70
CA VAL A 394 13.94 12.69 24.33
C VAL A 394 13.43 13.19 25.67
N GLY A 395 12.31 12.64 26.12
CA GLY A 395 11.79 12.91 27.45
C GLY A 395 12.65 12.33 28.55
N THR A 396 12.49 12.90 29.74
CA THR A 396 13.02 12.38 31.00
C THR A 396 11.84 12.03 31.90
N ASP A 397 12.11 11.32 33.01
CA ASP A 397 11.09 11.02 34.03
C ASP A 397 10.40 12.27 34.59
N VAL A 398 11.06 13.43 34.47
CA VAL A 398 10.60 14.71 35.02
C VAL A 398 9.92 15.58 33.96
N VAL A 399 10.46 15.57 32.72
CA VAL A 399 9.99 16.40 31.60
C VAL A 399 9.73 15.49 30.41
N PRO A 400 8.46 15.14 30.14
CA PRO A 400 8.13 14.33 28.97
C PRO A 400 8.39 15.12 27.69
N PHE A 401 8.83 14.45 26.63
CA PHE A 401 8.98 15.03 25.32
C PHE A 401 7.99 14.42 24.33
N ASP A 402 7.35 15.25 23.53
CA ASP A 402 6.42 14.82 22.49
C ASP A 402 6.51 15.67 21.22
N PHE A 403 6.00 15.11 20.13
CA PHE A 403 5.87 15.79 18.84
C PHE A 403 4.56 15.42 18.16
N ARG A 404 4.11 16.23 17.17
CA ARG A 404 2.78 16.11 16.54
C ARG A 404 2.78 16.25 15.02
N GLN A 405 3.95 16.36 14.41
CA GLN A 405 4.03 16.52 12.95
C GLN A 405 5.13 15.66 12.38
N ILE A 406 4.84 15.02 11.25
CA ILE A 406 5.79 14.26 10.44
C ILE A 406 5.89 14.95 9.08
N VAL A 407 7.11 15.15 8.61
CA VAL A 407 7.39 15.87 7.37
C VAL A 407 8.37 15.08 6.52
N LEU A 408 8.14 15.04 5.21
CA LEU A 408 9.10 14.56 4.24
C LEU A 408 9.76 15.76 3.55
N LEU A 409 11.06 15.90 3.71
CA LEU A 409 11.85 17.02 3.22
C LEU A 409 12.94 16.52 2.27
N ARG A 410 13.03 17.12 1.08
CA ARG A 410 14.04 16.77 0.07
C ARG A 410 15.10 17.85 -0.04
N ASP A 411 16.36 17.42 -0.11
CA ASP A 411 17.55 18.26 -0.36
C ASP A 411 17.67 19.51 0.51
N PRO A 412 17.50 19.42 1.85
CA PRO A 412 17.79 20.55 2.72
C PRO A 412 19.28 20.91 2.65
N MET A 413 19.60 22.18 2.92
CA MET A 413 20.97 22.67 2.95
C MET A 413 21.52 22.77 4.37
N LEU A 414 22.79 22.58 4.51
CA LEU A 414 23.54 22.95 5.72
C LEU A 414 23.81 24.45 5.75
N ALA A 415 24.14 24.98 6.92
CA ALA A 415 24.49 26.40 7.12
C ALA A 415 25.65 26.88 6.22
N ASN A 416 26.50 25.96 5.76
CA ASN A 416 27.59 26.24 4.82
C ASN A 416 27.18 26.25 3.33
N GLY A 417 25.90 26.07 3.02
CA GLY A 417 25.33 26.12 1.65
C GLY A 417 25.45 24.82 0.82
N ILE A 418 25.90 23.72 1.42
CA ILE A 418 25.89 22.41 0.75
C ILE A 418 24.68 21.58 1.15
N PHE A 419 24.24 20.68 0.29
CA PHE A 419 23.14 19.77 0.63
C PHE A 419 23.49 18.88 1.81
N ALA A 420 22.53 18.73 2.73
CA ALA A 420 22.65 17.81 3.84
C ALA A 420 22.79 16.37 3.33
N ASN A 421 23.77 15.62 3.84
CA ASN A 421 24.06 14.25 3.44
C ASN A 421 24.32 13.28 4.61
N GLY A 422 24.32 13.82 5.84
CA GLY A 422 24.44 13.01 7.06
C GLY A 422 23.19 12.20 7.36
N SER A 423 23.31 11.29 8.31
CA SER A 423 22.20 10.39 8.69
C SER A 423 21.12 11.06 9.53
N VAL A 424 21.53 11.94 10.46
CA VAL A 424 20.63 12.61 11.42
C VAL A 424 21.09 14.04 11.62
N TYR A 425 20.13 14.95 11.76
CA TYR A 425 20.38 16.34 12.08
C TYR A 425 19.34 16.86 13.07
N ARG A 426 19.79 17.71 13.99
CA ARG A 426 18.93 18.54 14.83
C ARG A 426 18.61 19.84 14.08
N THR A 427 17.37 20.29 14.19
CA THR A 427 16.89 21.56 13.61
C THR A 427 16.56 22.61 14.68
N THR A 428 16.68 22.26 15.96
CA THR A 428 16.53 23.16 17.12
C THR A 428 17.85 23.75 17.53
N THR A 429 17.86 24.94 18.14
CA THR A 429 19.02 25.50 18.85
C THR A 429 19.07 24.88 20.25
N LYS A 430 20.27 24.51 20.67
CA LYS A 430 20.55 24.00 22.02
C LYS A 430 21.23 25.08 22.85
N LEU A 431 20.69 25.35 24.02
CA LEU A 431 21.25 26.25 25.00
C LEU A 431 21.79 25.43 26.18
N SER A 432 23.07 25.61 26.49
CA SER A 432 23.66 25.11 27.74
C SER A 432 23.45 26.15 28.83
N LEU A 433 22.84 25.73 29.94
CA LEU A 433 22.39 26.63 31.01
C LEU A 433 23.02 26.29 32.35
N THR A 434 22.98 27.24 33.30
CA THR A 434 23.20 26.90 34.71
C THR A 434 21.97 26.16 35.26
N ASP A 435 22.19 25.34 36.28
CA ASP A 435 21.10 24.68 37.01
C ASP A 435 20.06 25.72 37.51
N PRO A 436 18.80 25.62 37.14
CA PRO A 436 17.73 26.52 37.59
C PRO A 436 17.25 26.23 39.03
N GLY A 437 17.90 25.30 39.73
CA GLY A 437 17.55 24.91 41.10
C GLY A 437 16.33 24.00 41.17
N THR A 438 15.30 24.46 41.89
CA THR A 438 14.08 23.64 42.10
C THR A 438 13.03 23.77 41.01
N SER A 439 13.21 24.69 40.06
CA SER A 439 12.28 24.98 38.97
C SER A 439 12.80 24.38 37.66
N ASN A 440 11.98 23.59 36.98
CA ASN A 440 12.30 23.09 35.65
C ASN A 440 11.59 23.90 34.57
N TYR A 441 12.22 24.09 33.43
CA TYR A 441 11.54 24.61 32.24
C TYR A 441 10.47 23.60 31.79
N THR A 442 9.37 24.11 31.28
CA THR A 442 8.27 23.27 30.79
C THR A 442 8.18 23.34 29.27
N ASN A 443 7.82 22.22 28.64
CA ASN A 443 7.61 22.21 27.19
C ASN A 443 6.48 23.17 26.81
N ASP A 444 6.58 23.75 25.61
CA ASP A 444 5.65 24.72 25.02
C ASP A 444 5.66 26.12 25.69
N GLU A 445 6.42 26.34 26.76
CA GLU A 445 6.53 27.69 27.30
C GLU A 445 7.42 28.59 26.46
N THR A 446 7.16 29.88 26.48
CA THR A 446 8.06 30.89 25.98
C THR A 446 9.21 31.13 27.00
N VAL A 447 10.43 31.05 26.56
CA VAL A 447 11.60 31.55 27.33
C VAL A 447 12.08 32.87 26.77
N TYR A 448 12.57 33.77 27.65
CA TYR A 448 12.99 35.09 27.22
C TYR A 448 14.22 35.62 28.00
N ILE A 449 14.94 36.53 27.36
CA ILE A 449 16.01 37.32 27.96
C ILE A 449 15.55 38.79 27.98
N GLY A 450 15.21 39.31 29.15
CA GLY A 450 14.69 40.67 29.33
C GLY A 450 14.01 40.85 30.67
N THR A 451 13.34 41.97 30.86
CA THR A 451 12.56 42.27 32.08
C THR A 451 11.19 41.67 32.05
N SER A 452 10.66 41.41 30.86
CA SER A 452 9.40 40.68 30.61
C SER A 452 9.49 40.06 29.22
N GLU A 453 8.52 39.21 28.88
CA GLU A 453 8.42 38.62 27.54
C GLU A 453 8.25 39.72 26.46
N GLU A 454 7.45 40.77 26.76
CA GLU A 454 7.19 41.86 25.83
C GLU A 454 8.44 42.79 25.63
N ASP A 455 9.22 42.98 26.69
CA ASP A 455 10.44 43.82 26.68
C ASP A 455 11.72 42.97 26.61
N SER A 456 11.68 41.90 25.83
CA SER A 456 12.79 40.96 25.68
C SER A 456 13.65 41.25 24.44
N THR A 457 14.93 40.97 24.55
CA THR A 457 15.87 40.98 23.41
C THR A 457 15.95 39.62 22.71
N PHE A 458 15.50 38.58 23.39
CA PHE A 458 15.44 37.20 22.89
C PHE A 458 14.19 36.53 23.40
N THR A 459 13.48 35.83 22.53
CA THR A 459 12.40 34.90 22.89
C THR A 459 12.53 33.59 22.08
N ALA A 460 12.14 32.50 22.69
CA ALA A 460 12.05 31.19 22.00
C ALA A 460 11.00 30.30 22.67
N THR A 461 10.56 29.28 21.98
CA THR A 461 9.67 28.25 22.52
C THR A 461 10.46 27.03 22.97
N VAL A 462 10.19 26.54 24.17
CA VAL A 462 10.82 25.34 24.72
C VAL A 462 10.30 24.09 24.00
N VAL A 463 11.22 23.37 23.38
CA VAL A 463 10.97 22.06 22.76
C VAL A 463 11.21 20.96 23.76
N ASN A 464 12.32 21.00 24.48
CA ASN A 464 12.67 20.03 25.51
C ASN A 464 13.66 20.61 26.52
N TRP A 465 13.57 20.18 27.75
CA TRP A 465 14.51 20.49 28.84
C TRP A 465 15.06 19.19 29.43
N ASP A 466 16.39 19.06 29.44
CA ASP A 466 17.06 17.98 30.16
C ASP A 466 17.70 18.53 31.46
N PRO A 467 17.08 18.24 32.60
CA PRO A 467 17.63 18.71 33.89
C PRO A 467 18.90 17.98 34.31
N ASN A 468 19.27 16.84 33.71
CA ASN A 468 20.47 16.11 34.05
C ASN A 468 21.73 16.75 33.42
N THR A 469 21.57 17.32 32.24
CA THR A 469 22.65 17.94 31.49
C THR A 469 22.55 19.47 31.52
N ASN A 470 21.46 20.04 32.01
CA ASN A 470 21.10 21.45 31.92
C ASN A 470 21.12 21.98 30.47
N GLU A 471 20.59 21.16 29.56
CA GLU A 471 20.47 21.51 28.16
C GLU A 471 19.00 21.80 27.81
N LEU A 472 18.77 22.95 27.19
CA LEU A 472 17.47 23.41 26.73
C LEU A 472 17.44 23.45 25.21
N PHE A 473 16.50 22.71 24.61
CA PHE A 473 16.26 22.73 23.18
C PHE A 473 15.12 23.70 22.89
N VAL A 474 15.34 24.62 21.96
CA VAL A 474 14.38 25.69 21.63
C VAL A 474 14.18 25.82 20.12
N ASN A 475 12.98 26.27 19.74
CA ASN A 475 12.63 26.67 18.37
C ASN A 475 11.88 28.02 18.36
N ASN A 476 11.33 28.45 17.23
CA ASN A 476 10.58 29.71 17.09
C ASN A 476 11.33 30.94 17.64
N ILE A 477 12.62 30.97 17.40
CA ILE A 477 13.55 31.96 17.95
C ILE A 477 13.28 33.35 17.35
N ARG A 478 13.30 34.37 18.22
CA ARG A 478 13.35 35.79 17.88
C ARG A 478 14.48 36.44 18.65
N GLY A 479 15.33 37.17 17.97
CA GLY A 479 16.54 37.76 18.55
C GLY A 479 17.66 36.73 18.70
N GLU A 480 18.74 37.12 19.37
CA GLU A 480 19.94 36.30 19.59
C GLU A 480 20.13 36.03 21.08
N PRO A 481 20.35 34.79 21.52
CA PRO A 481 20.60 34.46 22.91
C PRO A 481 22.03 34.93 23.27
N THR A 482 22.16 35.74 24.34
CA THR A 482 23.44 36.28 24.75
C THR A 482 24.04 35.46 25.89
N ILE A 483 25.26 34.95 25.72
CA ILE A 483 25.99 34.22 26.76
C ILE A 483 26.21 35.13 27.96
N GLY A 484 25.97 34.61 29.17
CA GLY A 484 26.04 35.35 30.44
C GLY A 484 24.74 36.05 30.82
N SER A 485 23.72 36.08 29.95
CA SER A 485 22.43 36.67 30.27
C SER A 485 21.52 35.67 31.02
N THR A 486 20.58 36.21 31.76
CA THR A 486 19.55 35.39 32.45
C THR A 486 18.43 35.08 31.49
N LEU A 487 18.16 33.78 31.32
CA LEU A 487 17.02 33.24 30.61
C LEU A 487 15.90 32.92 31.62
N THR A 488 14.68 33.36 31.32
CA THR A 488 13.53 33.19 32.21
C THR A 488 12.43 32.41 31.49
N GLY A 489 11.84 31.41 32.15
CA GLY A 489 10.65 30.68 31.67
C GLY A 489 9.37 31.47 31.96
N GLY A 490 8.55 31.69 30.95
CA GLY A 490 7.32 32.48 31.05
C GLY A 490 6.22 31.85 31.92
N VAL A 491 6.18 30.53 32.01
CA VAL A 491 5.21 29.76 32.79
C VAL A 491 5.86 29.16 34.03
N SER A 492 7.00 28.50 33.89
CA SER A 492 7.72 27.85 34.98
C SER A 492 8.35 28.80 35.97
N ALA A 493 8.62 30.05 35.54
CA ALA A 493 9.44 31.00 36.25
C ALA A 493 10.87 30.50 36.56
N ALA A 494 11.32 29.45 35.88
CA ALA A 494 12.68 28.94 35.96
C ALA A 494 13.64 30.02 35.46
N THR A 495 14.79 30.18 36.13
CA THR A 495 15.81 31.15 35.73
C THR A 495 17.18 30.50 35.69
N SER A 496 17.88 30.70 34.59
CA SER A 496 19.23 30.16 34.39
C SER A 496 20.11 31.18 33.65
N THR A 497 21.43 31.07 33.82
CA THR A 497 22.35 31.82 33.00
C THR A 497 22.74 31.03 31.74
N VAL A 498 22.66 31.63 30.58
CA VAL A 498 23.12 31.03 29.31
C VAL A 498 24.63 30.89 29.33
N LEU A 499 25.13 29.66 29.26
CA LEU A 499 26.55 29.30 29.25
C LEU A 499 27.07 29.07 27.84
N GLY A 500 26.22 28.58 26.94
CA GLY A 500 26.57 28.24 25.56
C GLY A 500 25.36 28.21 24.65
N VAL A 501 25.61 28.43 23.37
CA VAL A 501 24.63 28.38 22.30
C VAL A 501 25.18 27.49 21.20
N GLU A 502 24.39 26.51 20.76
CA GLU A 502 24.73 25.63 19.67
C GLU A 502 23.57 25.62 18.64
N ASP A 503 23.82 26.32 17.55
CA ASP A 503 22.86 26.42 16.46
C ASP A 503 22.75 25.11 15.67
N PRO A 504 21.62 24.85 14.98
CA PRO A 504 21.49 23.72 14.11
C PRO A 504 22.44 23.83 12.92
N THR A 505 23.00 22.69 12.50
CA THR A 505 23.88 22.67 11.31
C THR A 505 23.10 22.79 10.02
N VAL A 506 21.79 22.53 10.06
CA VAL A 506 20.86 22.65 8.93
C VAL A 506 20.34 24.08 8.84
N ALA A 507 20.43 24.68 7.66
CA ALA A 507 19.77 25.93 7.38
C ALA A 507 18.27 25.76 7.29
N LEU A 508 17.53 26.36 8.22
CA LEU A 508 16.06 26.34 8.19
C LEU A 508 15.55 27.03 6.90
N PHE A 509 14.33 26.69 6.49
CA PHE A 509 13.69 27.19 5.27
C PHE A 509 14.39 26.81 3.97
N THR A 510 15.15 25.71 3.97
CA THR A 510 15.78 25.13 2.78
C THR A 510 15.26 23.73 2.49
N GLY A 511 15.35 23.31 1.24
CA GLY A 511 14.80 22.05 0.76
C GLY A 511 13.33 22.14 0.33
N ASP A 512 12.85 21.07 -0.29
CA ASP A 512 11.47 20.95 -0.78
C ASP A 512 10.63 20.14 0.20
N LEU A 513 9.57 20.72 0.72
CA LEU A 513 8.56 20.00 1.50
C LEU A 513 7.72 19.14 0.56
N LEU A 514 7.84 17.80 0.67
CA LEU A 514 7.11 16.86 -0.18
C LEU A 514 5.82 16.39 0.46
N TYR A 515 5.78 16.30 1.79
CA TYR A 515 4.63 15.76 2.54
C TYR A 515 4.62 16.30 3.96
N ILE A 516 3.45 16.61 4.47
CA ILE A 516 3.21 17.04 5.85
C ILE A 516 2.05 16.23 6.40
N GLU A 517 2.23 15.64 7.57
CA GLU A 517 1.20 14.92 8.29
C GLU A 517 1.08 15.48 9.71
N ASN A 518 -0.10 15.96 10.05
CA ASN A 518 -0.46 16.39 11.40
C ASN A 518 -1.07 15.21 12.15
N ARG A 519 -0.68 15.02 13.40
CA ARG A 519 -1.05 13.85 14.20
C ARG A 519 -1.38 14.23 15.65
N ASP A 520 -2.00 13.28 16.35
CA ASP A 520 -2.00 13.24 17.79
C ASP A 520 -0.57 13.23 18.32
N LYS A 521 -0.40 13.64 19.57
CA LYS A 521 0.91 13.63 20.20
C LYS A 521 1.55 12.24 20.22
N ILE A 522 2.83 12.19 19.89
CA ILE A 522 3.70 11.01 20.02
C ILE A 522 4.74 11.33 21.09
N VAL A 523 4.71 10.55 22.17
CA VAL A 523 5.65 10.72 23.29
C VAL A 523 6.93 9.93 23.01
N ARG A 524 8.11 10.52 23.30
CA ARG A 524 9.42 9.89 23.13
C ARG A 524 10.20 9.85 24.43
N ASP A 525 10.73 8.68 24.75
CA ASP A 525 11.63 8.44 25.86
C ASP A 525 12.99 7.91 25.37
N ALA A 526 14.01 7.99 26.22
CA ALA A 526 15.40 7.70 25.85
C ALA A 526 15.66 6.26 25.42
N ASP A 527 14.92 5.31 25.94
CA ASP A 527 15.04 3.86 25.67
C ASP A 527 14.01 3.36 24.64
N GLN A 528 13.24 4.26 24.07
CA GLN A 528 12.21 3.98 23.06
C GLN A 528 12.78 3.98 21.62
N THR A 529 12.15 3.19 20.77
CA THR A 529 12.35 3.24 19.31
C THR A 529 11.00 3.46 18.65
N GLU A 530 10.86 4.58 17.96
CA GLU A 530 9.69 4.86 17.12
C GLU A 530 9.99 4.42 15.69
N GLN A 531 9.19 3.51 15.16
CA GLN A 531 9.19 3.18 13.75
C GLN A 531 8.10 3.97 13.03
N ILE A 532 8.51 4.94 12.24
CA ILE A 532 7.58 5.75 11.44
C ILE A 532 7.49 5.14 10.05
N ARG A 533 6.27 4.70 9.70
CA ARG A 533 5.94 4.16 8.38
C ARG A 533 5.01 5.11 7.66
N LEU A 534 5.45 5.60 6.51
CA LEU A 534 4.67 6.44 5.63
C LEU A 534 4.39 5.70 4.33
N VAL A 535 3.12 5.66 3.90
CA VAL A 535 2.71 5.07 2.63
C VAL A 535 2.19 6.17 1.71
N LEU A 536 2.86 6.34 0.58
CA LEU A 536 2.44 7.23 -0.49
C LEU A 536 1.80 6.41 -1.60
N SER A 537 0.53 6.67 -1.90
CA SER A 537 -0.26 5.98 -2.94
C SER A 537 -0.65 6.94 -4.05
N PHE A 538 -0.65 6.47 -5.33
CA PHE A 538 -0.84 7.30 -6.53
C PHE A 538 -1.95 6.80 -7.44
#